data_10e5b812a15a8dae7404fd5c0a66f209
#
_entry.id   10e5b812a15a8dae7404fd5c0a66f209
#
_cell.length_a   1.000
_cell.length_b   1.000
_cell.length_c   1.000
_cell.angle_alpha   90.00
_cell.angle_beta   90.00
_cell.angle_gamma   90.00
#
_symmetry.space_group_name_H-M   'P 1'
#
loop_
_entity.id
_entity.type
_entity.pdbx_description
1 polymer ?
#
loop_
_entity_poly.entity_id
_entity_poly.type
_entity_poly.pdbx_seq_one_letter_code
_entity_poly.pdbx_strand_id
1 'polypeptide(L)'
;IAYSGAKKLRGGNTPSAPEIPEELRQALARRREAYDTFAAGTPHNTAVFTPETIGQSLTDYDCFICGGDQIWNEFGTGYYYCALDAMSLGFVPETIQKFSYAPSMPNHALNPKFLKKLGANAARLDGLSLREKSSVADLQKVCGRKAQVVADPVLLLTAEQWDREIRVPGENHYVLCYLLGAGQETREAAKKAAGNLGM
;
A
#
# COMPACT_ATOMS: atom_id res chain seq x y z
N ILE A 1 0.05 5.77 -9.98
CA ILE A 1 -0.62 7.07 -9.70
C ILE A 1 0.45 8.14 -9.84
N ALA A 2 0.40 8.88 -10.96
CA ALA A 2 1.31 10.00 -11.18
C ALA A 2 0.92 11.16 -10.26
N TYR A 3 1.82 11.52 -9.36
CA TYR A 3 1.64 12.64 -8.45
C TYR A 3 1.98 13.95 -9.18
N SER A 4 0.98 14.67 -9.67
CA SER A 4 1.13 16.04 -10.16
C SER A 4 0.29 17.01 -9.34
N GLY A 5 0.81 17.37 -8.18
CA GLY A 5 0.14 18.32 -7.28
C GLY A 5 1.13 19.11 -6.44
N ALA A 6 2.20 19.64 -7.06
CA ALA A 6 3.04 20.62 -6.40
C ALA A 6 2.30 21.98 -6.37
N LYS A 7 1.70 22.33 -5.23
CA LYS A 7 1.33 23.72 -4.95
C LYS A 7 2.58 24.59 -5.09
N LYS A 8 2.58 25.50 -6.05
CA LYS A 8 3.56 26.60 -6.14
C LYS A 8 3.56 27.36 -4.82
N LEU A 9 4.52 27.08 -3.94
CA LEU A 9 4.86 27.96 -2.84
C LEU A 9 5.54 29.19 -3.43
N ARG A 10 5.01 30.37 -3.07
CA ARG A 10 5.52 31.66 -3.50
C ARG A 10 6.97 31.85 -3.03
N GLY A 11 7.86 32.16 -3.99
CA GLY A 11 9.05 32.99 -3.84
C GLY A 11 10.00 32.65 -2.70
N GLY A 12 10.69 31.54 -2.78
CA GLY A 12 11.91 31.24 -2.06
C GLY A 12 12.82 30.43 -2.97
N ASN A 13 14.11 30.71 -2.99
CA ASN A 13 15.12 29.89 -3.67
C ASN A 13 14.98 28.46 -3.20
N THR A 14 14.33 27.61 -3.98
CA THR A 14 14.28 26.18 -3.72
C THR A 14 15.71 25.67 -3.95
N PRO A 15 16.38 25.07 -2.94
CA PRO A 15 17.68 24.43 -3.18
C PRO A 15 17.49 23.44 -4.33
N SER A 16 18.40 23.46 -5.30
CA SER A 16 18.42 22.43 -6.35
C SER A 16 18.41 21.08 -5.67
N ALA A 17 17.52 20.17 -6.12
CA ALA A 17 17.50 18.81 -5.60
C ALA A 17 18.94 18.24 -5.70
N PRO A 18 19.43 17.56 -4.65
CA PRO A 18 20.77 17.01 -4.67
C PRO A 18 20.93 16.10 -5.89
N GLU A 19 22.04 16.22 -6.56
CA GLU A 19 22.33 15.42 -7.73
C GLU A 19 22.42 13.94 -7.32
N ILE A 20 21.59 13.13 -7.94
CA ILE A 20 21.56 11.68 -7.65
C ILE A 20 22.79 11.07 -8.30
N PRO A 21 23.66 10.37 -7.54
CA PRO A 21 24.80 9.66 -8.10
C PRO A 21 24.40 8.72 -9.23
N GLU A 22 25.25 8.60 -10.26
CA GLU A 22 24.93 7.82 -11.46
C GLU A 22 24.61 6.34 -11.14
N GLU A 23 25.35 5.72 -10.21
CA GLU A 23 25.10 4.35 -9.76
C GLU A 23 23.69 4.19 -9.15
N LEU A 24 23.27 5.17 -8.35
CA LEU A 24 21.91 5.17 -7.76
C LEU A 24 20.86 5.37 -8.85
N ARG A 25 21.13 6.22 -9.84
CA ARG A 25 20.24 6.44 -10.99
C ARG A 25 20.02 5.15 -11.78
N GLN A 26 21.10 4.43 -12.06
CA GLN A 26 21.05 3.14 -12.75
C GLN A 26 20.34 2.07 -11.92
N ALA A 27 20.57 2.02 -10.60
CA ALA A 27 19.86 1.11 -9.71
C ALA A 27 18.35 1.39 -9.67
N LEU A 28 17.96 2.66 -9.64
CA LEU A 28 16.55 3.08 -9.71
C LEU A 28 15.93 2.75 -11.07
N ALA A 29 16.66 2.87 -12.16
CA ALA A 29 16.19 2.51 -13.49
C ALA A 29 15.93 0.99 -13.59
N ARG A 30 16.88 0.15 -13.15
CA ARG A 30 16.69 -1.32 -13.09
C ARG A 30 15.49 -1.72 -12.22
N ARG A 31 15.36 -1.08 -11.04
CA ARG A 31 14.21 -1.31 -10.17
C ARG A 31 12.90 -0.95 -10.86
N ARG A 32 12.86 0.16 -11.57
CA ARG A 32 11.68 0.60 -12.31
C ARG A 32 11.31 -0.38 -13.40
N GLU A 33 12.27 -0.82 -14.19
CA GLU A 33 12.08 -1.81 -15.25
C GLU A 33 11.54 -3.14 -14.70
N ALA A 34 12.11 -3.63 -13.59
CA ALA A 34 11.63 -4.84 -12.93
C ALA A 34 10.18 -4.70 -12.45
N TYR A 35 9.83 -3.54 -11.88
CA TYR A 35 8.47 -3.25 -11.46
C TYR A 35 7.49 -3.18 -12.63
N ASP A 36 7.86 -2.46 -13.70
CA ASP A 36 7.02 -2.29 -14.87
C ASP A 36 6.80 -3.64 -15.58
N THR A 37 7.83 -4.51 -15.62
CA THR A 37 7.74 -5.88 -16.15
C THR A 37 6.78 -6.74 -15.31
N PHE A 38 6.90 -6.70 -13.99
CA PHE A 38 6.00 -7.40 -13.08
C PHE A 38 4.56 -6.90 -13.23
N ALA A 39 4.36 -5.59 -13.23
CA ALA A 39 3.05 -4.99 -13.36
C ALA A 39 2.38 -5.35 -14.68
N ALA A 40 3.13 -5.40 -15.79
CA ALA A 40 2.61 -5.79 -17.09
C ALA A 40 2.12 -7.25 -17.15
N GLY A 41 2.73 -8.14 -16.34
CA GLY A 41 2.33 -9.55 -16.24
C GLY A 41 1.21 -9.82 -15.23
N THR A 42 0.81 -8.83 -14.45
CA THR A 42 -0.21 -8.98 -13.41
C THR A 42 -1.59 -8.58 -13.95
N PRO A 43 -2.65 -9.38 -13.72
CA PRO A 43 -4.00 -8.98 -14.09
C PRO A 43 -4.38 -7.66 -13.42
N HIS A 44 -4.72 -6.66 -14.19
CA HIS A 44 -5.18 -5.38 -13.69
C HIS A 44 -6.15 -4.74 -14.68
N ASN A 45 -6.97 -3.83 -14.18
CA ASN A 45 -7.81 -3.02 -15.05
C ASN A 45 -6.93 -1.94 -15.71
N THR A 46 -7.08 -1.78 -17.01
CA THR A 46 -6.43 -0.73 -17.79
C THR A 46 -7.03 0.65 -17.57
N ALA A 47 -8.27 0.72 -17.06
CA ALA A 47 -8.93 1.98 -16.74
C ALA A 47 -8.35 2.59 -15.45
N VAL A 48 -8.03 3.87 -15.52
CA VAL A 48 -7.59 4.65 -14.37
C VAL A 48 -8.79 5.43 -13.84
N PHE A 49 -9.17 5.13 -12.59
CA PHE A 49 -10.23 5.85 -11.90
C PHE A 49 -9.66 6.85 -10.90
N THR A 50 -10.29 8.02 -10.81
CA THR A 50 -10.10 8.96 -9.70
C THR A 50 -11.21 8.75 -8.66
N PRO A 51 -11.11 9.35 -7.46
CA PRO A 51 -12.22 9.30 -6.49
C PRO A 51 -13.55 9.79 -7.05
N GLU A 52 -13.51 10.73 -8.01
CA GLU A 52 -14.71 11.30 -8.64
C GLU A 52 -15.28 10.39 -9.75
N THR A 53 -14.45 9.58 -10.37
CA THR A 53 -14.84 8.73 -11.52
C THR A 53 -14.98 7.26 -11.17
N ILE A 54 -14.58 6.84 -9.96
CA ILE A 54 -14.58 5.41 -9.57
C ILE A 54 -15.98 4.77 -9.63
N GLY A 55 -17.04 5.56 -9.49
CA GLY A 55 -18.41 5.10 -9.66
C GLY A 55 -18.71 4.53 -11.06
N GLN A 56 -17.92 4.88 -12.07
CA GLN A 56 -18.06 4.33 -13.44
C GLN A 56 -17.71 2.84 -13.48
N SER A 57 -16.91 2.33 -12.53
CA SER A 57 -16.57 0.92 -12.43
C SER A 57 -17.74 0.03 -12.01
N LEU A 58 -18.83 0.60 -11.49
CA LEU A 58 -19.98 -0.16 -10.96
C LEU A 58 -20.70 -0.99 -12.03
N THR A 59 -20.55 -0.64 -13.30
CA THR A 59 -21.14 -1.39 -14.43
C THR A 59 -20.30 -2.58 -14.86
N ASP A 60 -19.05 -2.67 -14.41
CA ASP A 60 -18.07 -3.61 -14.93
C ASP A 60 -17.86 -4.82 -13.99
N TYR A 61 -18.37 -4.73 -12.75
CA TYR A 61 -18.10 -5.74 -11.73
C TYR A 61 -19.33 -6.03 -10.86
N ASP A 62 -19.51 -7.32 -10.55
CA ASP A 62 -20.59 -7.81 -9.68
C ASP A 62 -20.24 -7.80 -8.20
N CYS A 63 -18.95 -7.64 -7.88
CA CYS A 63 -18.42 -7.68 -6.53
C CYS A 63 -17.18 -6.79 -6.39
N PHE A 64 -17.04 -6.12 -5.26
CA PHE A 64 -15.91 -5.29 -4.93
C PHE A 64 -15.21 -5.77 -3.66
N ILE A 65 -13.88 -5.84 -3.71
CA ILE A 65 -13.07 -6.21 -2.56
C ILE A 65 -12.03 -5.12 -2.33
N CYS A 66 -11.99 -4.57 -1.12
CA CYS A 66 -10.91 -3.67 -0.71
C CYS A 66 -9.94 -4.39 0.21
N GLY A 67 -8.65 -4.12 0.03
CA GLY A 67 -7.59 -4.71 0.85
C GLY A 67 -6.23 -4.16 0.48
N GLY A 68 -5.23 -4.50 1.26
CA GLY A 68 -3.84 -4.10 1.01
C GLY A 68 -3.22 -3.24 2.09
N ASP A 69 -1.95 -2.91 1.86
CA ASP A 69 -1.14 -2.21 2.85
C ASP A 69 -1.56 -0.75 3.01
N GLN A 70 -1.73 -0.35 4.27
CA GLN A 70 -2.02 1.03 4.69
C GLN A 70 -3.26 1.68 4.06
N ILE A 71 -4.19 0.92 3.47
CA ILE A 71 -5.35 1.52 2.78
C ILE A 71 -6.35 2.16 3.75
N TRP A 72 -6.35 1.76 5.01
CA TRP A 72 -7.17 2.36 6.08
C TRP A 72 -6.32 3.17 7.06
N ASN A 73 -5.20 3.73 6.57
CA ASN A 73 -4.36 4.67 7.30
C ASN A 73 -4.49 6.08 6.73
N GLU A 74 -4.85 7.05 7.59
CA GLU A 74 -4.99 8.45 7.16
C GLU A 74 -3.69 9.07 6.64
N PHE A 75 -2.54 8.63 7.13
CA PHE A 75 -1.22 9.09 6.65
C PHE A 75 -0.79 8.42 5.35
N GLY A 76 -1.18 7.17 5.12
CA GLY A 76 -0.94 6.44 3.88
C GLY A 76 -1.84 6.91 2.74
N THR A 77 -3.09 7.22 3.07
CA THR A 77 -4.06 7.85 2.16
C THR A 77 -3.88 9.36 2.05
N GLY A 78 -2.95 9.89 2.77
CA GLY A 78 -2.24 11.18 2.86
C GLY A 78 -2.91 12.49 2.47
N TYR A 79 -4.02 12.50 1.79
CA TYR A 79 -4.69 13.71 1.31
C TYR A 79 -6.22 13.56 1.30
N TYR A 80 -6.81 12.46 1.83
CA TYR A 80 -7.85 11.90 1.02
C TYR A 80 -9.02 11.37 1.82
N TYR A 81 -9.73 12.24 2.47
CA TYR A 81 -11.13 11.92 2.80
C TYR A 81 -11.92 11.50 1.55
N CYS A 82 -11.58 12.00 0.35
CA CYS A 82 -12.17 11.55 -0.91
C CYS A 82 -11.68 10.16 -1.34
N ALA A 83 -10.40 9.86 -1.14
CA ALA A 83 -9.87 8.51 -1.42
C ALA A 83 -10.37 7.46 -0.43
N LEU A 84 -10.75 7.84 0.79
CA LEU A 84 -11.29 6.91 1.76
C LEU A 84 -12.55 6.21 1.26
N ASP A 85 -13.43 6.90 0.53
CA ASP A 85 -14.62 6.25 -0.06
C ASP A 85 -14.23 5.20 -1.11
N ALA A 86 -13.19 5.47 -1.91
CA ALA A 86 -12.65 4.47 -2.83
C ALA A 86 -12.02 3.30 -2.09
N MET A 87 -11.18 3.58 -1.09
CA MET A 87 -10.40 2.58 -0.33
C MET A 87 -11.23 1.76 0.65
N SER A 88 -12.43 2.21 1.00
CA SER A 88 -13.36 1.51 1.91
C SER A 88 -14.70 1.16 1.26
N LEU A 89 -14.77 1.22 -0.07
CA LEU A 89 -15.94 0.89 -0.88
C LEU A 89 -17.20 1.71 -0.53
N GLY A 90 -17.01 2.93 -0.02
CA GLY A 90 -18.12 3.82 0.32
C GLY A 90 -18.95 4.24 -0.88
N PHE A 91 -18.39 4.20 -2.09
CA PHE A 91 -19.07 4.49 -3.36
C PHE A 91 -19.95 3.34 -3.87
N VAL A 92 -19.78 2.11 -3.34
CA VAL A 92 -20.51 0.93 -3.81
C VAL A 92 -21.90 0.89 -3.18
N PRO A 93 -22.99 0.78 -3.99
CA PRO A 93 -24.36 0.72 -3.48
C PRO A 93 -24.66 -0.60 -2.76
N GLU A 94 -25.77 -0.65 -2.02
CA GLU A 94 -26.17 -1.84 -1.24
C GLU A 94 -26.58 -3.04 -2.13
N THR A 95 -26.86 -2.80 -3.39
CA THR A 95 -27.25 -3.83 -4.34
C THR A 95 -26.09 -4.64 -4.91
N ILE A 96 -24.85 -4.19 -4.67
CA ILE A 96 -23.61 -4.83 -5.16
C ILE A 96 -22.83 -5.35 -3.95
N GLN A 97 -22.36 -6.59 -4.03
CA GLN A 97 -21.56 -7.21 -2.96
C GLN A 97 -20.22 -6.50 -2.75
N LYS A 98 -19.85 -6.33 -1.49
CA LYS A 98 -18.62 -5.62 -1.11
C LYS A 98 -18.00 -6.21 0.16
N PHE A 99 -16.71 -6.48 0.08
CA PHE A 99 -15.96 -7.13 1.14
C PHE A 99 -14.67 -6.36 1.45
N SER A 100 -14.16 -6.52 2.66
CA SER A 100 -12.75 -6.23 2.93
C SER A 100 -11.97 -7.52 3.11
N TYR A 101 -10.77 -7.59 2.52
CA TYR A 101 -9.82 -8.66 2.76
C TYR A 101 -8.47 -8.10 3.21
N ALA A 102 -8.12 -8.33 4.46
CA ALA A 102 -6.85 -7.92 5.06
C ALA A 102 -6.45 -6.44 4.82
N PRO A 103 -7.38 -5.45 4.84
CA PRO A 103 -6.93 -4.06 4.81
C PRO A 103 -6.09 -3.77 6.05
N SER A 104 -4.98 -3.04 5.87
CA SER A 104 -4.16 -2.60 6.97
C SER A 104 -4.72 -1.32 7.59
N MET A 105 -4.94 -1.37 8.89
CA MET A 105 -5.34 -0.25 9.71
C MET A 105 -4.32 -0.08 10.85
N PRO A 106 -3.68 1.09 10.99
CA PRO A 106 -2.65 1.30 11.99
C PRO A 106 -3.20 1.22 13.42
N ASN A 107 -2.32 0.93 14.36
CA ASN A 107 -2.63 0.86 15.79
C ASN A 107 -2.43 2.18 16.55
N HIS A 108 -2.11 3.27 15.86
CA HIS A 108 -2.05 4.60 16.46
C HIS A 108 -3.41 5.31 16.36
N ALA A 109 -3.59 6.34 17.18
CA ALA A 109 -4.82 7.12 17.18
C ALA A 109 -5.06 7.77 15.81
N LEU A 110 -6.12 7.37 15.14
CA LEU A 110 -6.58 7.97 13.89
C LEU A 110 -7.41 9.22 14.18
N ASN A 111 -7.44 10.14 13.22
CA ASN A 111 -8.32 11.30 13.28
C ASN A 111 -9.78 10.85 13.47
N PRO A 112 -10.52 11.37 14.46
CA PRO A 112 -11.89 10.93 14.75
C PRO A 112 -12.85 11.06 13.57
N LYS A 113 -12.67 12.07 12.70
CA LYS A 113 -13.52 12.24 11.50
C LYS A 113 -13.22 11.15 10.46
N PHE A 114 -11.94 10.81 10.28
CA PHE A 114 -11.51 9.72 9.41
C PHE A 114 -12.07 8.40 9.90
N LEU A 115 -11.88 8.10 11.18
CA LEU A 115 -12.33 6.86 11.81
C LEU A 115 -13.86 6.72 11.75
N LYS A 116 -14.61 7.79 11.99
CA LYS A 116 -16.08 7.81 11.87
C LYS A 116 -16.53 7.49 10.43
N LYS A 117 -15.89 8.09 9.43
CA LYS A 117 -16.22 7.85 8.01
C LYS A 117 -15.86 6.42 7.61
N LEU A 118 -14.67 5.94 8.00
CA LEU A 118 -14.27 4.55 7.79
C LEU A 118 -15.26 3.58 8.42
N GLY A 119 -15.68 3.85 9.67
CA GLY A 119 -16.67 3.02 10.38
C GLY A 119 -18.02 2.97 9.67
N ALA A 120 -18.51 4.10 9.16
CA ALA A 120 -19.75 4.15 8.40
C ALA A 120 -19.67 3.29 7.11
N ASN A 121 -18.56 3.34 6.39
CA ASN A 121 -18.35 2.52 5.19
C ASN A 121 -18.16 1.03 5.55
N ALA A 122 -17.37 0.72 6.58
CA ALA A 122 -17.12 -0.64 7.05
C ALA A 122 -18.40 -1.34 7.56
N ALA A 123 -19.33 -0.60 8.15
CA ALA A 123 -20.61 -1.13 8.60
C ALA A 123 -21.45 -1.71 7.45
N ARG A 124 -21.26 -1.21 6.23
CA ARG A 124 -22.00 -1.58 5.02
C ARG A 124 -21.40 -2.76 4.27
N LEU A 125 -20.21 -3.24 4.64
CA LEU A 125 -19.55 -4.36 3.96
C LEU A 125 -20.28 -5.68 4.27
N ASP A 126 -20.46 -6.54 3.26
CA ASP A 126 -21.06 -7.87 3.44
C ASP A 126 -20.13 -8.78 4.25
N GLY A 127 -18.83 -8.71 4.03
CA GLY A 127 -17.81 -9.34 4.86
C GLY A 127 -16.76 -8.33 5.32
N LEU A 128 -16.45 -8.36 6.62
CA LEU A 128 -15.52 -7.42 7.26
C LEU A 128 -14.33 -8.15 7.86
N SER A 129 -13.16 -7.91 7.32
CA SER A 129 -11.90 -8.41 7.86
C SER A 129 -10.86 -7.31 8.05
N LEU A 130 -9.83 -7.60 8.84
CA LEU A 130 -8.66 -6.77 9.10
C LEU A 130 -7.41 -7.62 9.16
N ARG A 131 -6.26 -7.03 8.84
CA ARG A 131 -4.96 -7.66 9.01
C ARG A 131 -4.46 -7.56 10.47
N GLU A 132 -4.62 -6.42 11.12
CA GLU A 132 -4.08 -6.16 12.45
C GLU A 132 -5.13 -6.42 13.55
N LYS A 133 -4.85 -7.41 14.41
CA LYS A 133 -5.68 -7.72 15.58
C LYS A 133 -5.84 -6.52 16.54
N SER A 134 -4.80 -5.69 16.65
CA SER A 134 -4.79 -4.51 17.52
C SER A 134 -5.86 -3.48 17.16
N SER A 135 -6.24 -3.39 15.88
CA SER A 135 -7.18 -2.38 15.39
C SER A 135 -8.65 -2.82 15.38
N VAL A 136 -8.93 -4.10 15.68
CA VAL A 136 -10.29 -4.66 15.67
C VAL A 136 -11.21 -3.91 16.62
N ALA A 137 -10.75 -3.65 17.85
CA ALA A 137 -11.57 -2.99 18.86
C ALA A 137 -11.96 -1.55 18.48
N ASP A 138 -11.04 -0.81 17.87
CA ASP A 138 -11.27 0.56 17.44
C ASP A 138 -12.21 0.62 16.25
N LEU A 139 -12.04 -0.27 15.27
CA LEU A 139 -12.98 -0.38 14.16
C LEU A 139 -14.39 -0.77 14.66
N GLN A 140 -14.48 -1.75 15.57
CA GLN A 140 -15.76 -2.20 16.12
C GLN A 140 -16.53 -1.08 16.84
N LYS A 141 -15.83 -0.20 17.57
CA LYS A 141 -16.47 0.96 18.25
C LYS A 141 -17.21 1.88 17.26
N VAL A 142 -16.70 2.02 16.05
CA VAL A 142 -17.23 2.97 15.06
C VAL A 142 -18.14 2.35 14.00
N CYS A 143 -17.98 1.06 13.69
CA CYS A 143 -18.82 0.36 12.72
C CYS A 143 -19.90 -0.54 13.36
N GLY A 144 -19.84 -0.78 14.68
CA GLY A 144 -20.77 -1.65 15.39
C GLY A 144 -20.59 -3.15 15.09
N ARG A 145 -19.60 -3.55 14.30
CA ARG A 145 -19.37 -4.93 13.86
C ARG A 145 -17.95 -5.36 14.19
N LYS A 146 -17.78 -6.62 14.58
CA LYS A 146 -16.48 -7.23 14.82
C LYS A 146 -15.87 -7.69 13.49
N ALA A 147 -14.68 -7.19 13.16
CA ALA A 147 -13.91 -7.66 12.02
C ALA A 147 -13.25 -9.02 12.31
N GLN A 148 -13.21 -9.87 11.31
CA GLN A 148 -12.39 -11.08 11.33
C GLN A 148 -10.93 -10.72 11.09
N VAL A 149 -10.02 -11.24 11.90
CA VAL A 149 -8.58 -11.11 11.66
C VAL A 149 -8.17 -12.19 10.65
N VAL A 150 -7.56 -11.77 9.55
CA VAL A 150 -7.08 -12.66 8.49
C VAL A 150 -5.62 -12.37 8.16
N ALA A 151 -4.94 -13.36 7.60
CA ALA A 151 -3.55 -13.20 7.17
C ALA A 151 -3.43 -12.23 5.98
N ASP A 152 -2.26 -11.62 5.85
CA ASP A 152 -1.91 -10.86 4.65
C ASP A 152 -2.02 -11.75 3.41
N PRO A 153 -2.52 -11.24 2.25
CA PRO A 153 -2.64 -12.03 1.02
C PRO A 153 -1.35 -12.73 0.60
N VAL A 154 -0.19 -12.16 0.91
CA VAL A 154 1.12 -12.77 0.59
C VAL A 154 1.30 -14.14 1.24
N LEU A 155 0.62 -14.40 2.35
CA LEU A 155 0.67 -15.68 3.08
C LEU A 155 -0.35 -16.72 2.57
N LEU A 156 -1.14 -16.39 1.54
CA LEU A 156 -2.07 -17.35 0.93
C LEU A 156 -1.37 -18.32 -0.03
N LEU A 157 -0.22 -17.94 -0.55
CA LEU A 157 0.59 -18.79 -1.42
C LEU A 157 1.51 -19.67 -0.57
N THR A 158 1.66 -20.94 -0.98
CA THR A 158 2.65 -21.85 -0.39
C THR A 158 4.07 -21.50 -0.84
N ALA A 159 5.08 -22.04 -0.15
CA ALA A 159 6.47 -21.85 -0.54
C ALA A 159 6.72 -22.30 -1.99
N GLU A 160 6.17 -23.46 -2.39
CA GLU A 160 6.31 -23.98 -3.75
C GLU A 160 5.64 -23.10 -4.81
N GLN A 161 4.56 -22.38 -4.44
CA GLN A 161 3.92 -21.43 -5.33
C GLN A 161 4.78 -20.16 -5.47
N TRP A 162 5.34 -19.67 -4.37
CA TRP A 162 6.27 -18.56 -4.39
C TRP A 162 7.55 -18.88 -5.16
N ASP A 163 8.12 -20.06 -5.01
CA ASP A 163 9.35 -20.48 -5.71
C ASP A 163 9.21 -20.45 -7.24
N ARG A 164 8.00 -20.56 -7.76
CA ARG A 164 7.73 -20.42 -9.21
C ARG A 164 7.79 -18.96 -9.70
N GLU A 165 7.51 -18.02 -8.81
CA GLU A 165 7.43 -16.58 -9.12
C GLU A 165 8.73 -15.84 -8.76
N ILE A 166 9.51 -16.38 -7.83
CA ILE A 166 10.75 -15.77 -7.36
C ILE A 166 11.85 -15.93 -8.41
N ARG A 167 12.52 -14.83 -8.70
CA ARG A 167 13.79 -14.85 -9.44
C ARG A 167 14.93 -14.73 -8.43
N VAL A 168 15.67 -15.80 -8.24
CA VAL A 168 16.86 -15.79 -7.40
C VAL A 168 17.93 -14.93 -8.07
N PRO A 169 18.56 -13.99 -7.35
CA PRO A 169 19.71 -13.24 -7.87
C PRO A 169 20.81 -14.22 -8.34
N GLY A 170 21.47 -13.92 -9.47
CA GLY A 170 22.58 -14.72 -9.95
C GLY A 170 23.87 -14.63 -9.10
N GLU A 171 23.87 -13.75 -8.12
CA GLU A 171 24.96 -13.54 -7.17
C GLU A 171 24.79 -14.47 -5.97
N ASN A 172 25.80 -15.30 -5.69
CA ASN A 172 25.74 -16.26 -4.60
C ASN A 172 26.22 -15.72 -3.24
N HIS A 173 26.81 -14.52 -3.24
CA HIS A 173 27.37 -13.88 -2.05
C HIS A 173 26.87 -12.45 -1.94
N TYR A 174 25.88 -12.23 -1.10
CA TYR A 174 25.37 -10.87 -0.82
C TYR A 174 24.72 -10.78 0.57
N VAL A 175 24.66 -9.57 1.10
CA VAL A 175 23.85 -9.22 2.28
C VAL A 175 22.64 -8.43 1.81
N LEU A 176 21.46 -9.01 1.98
CA LEU A 176 20.21 -8.31 1.71
C LEU A 176 19.87 -7.37 2.89
N CYS A 177 19.75 -6.08 2.59
CA CYS A 177 19.31 -5.08 3.55
C CYS A 177 17.97 -4.50 3.14
N TYR A 178 16.92 -4.75 3.92
CA TYR A 178 15.62 -4.11 3.75
C TYR A 178 15.49 -2.94 4.73
N LEU A 179 15.72 -1.73 4.25
CA LEU A 179 15.83 -0.53 5.08
C LEU A 179 14.72 0.48 4.72
N LEU A 180 13.80 0.71 5.66
CA LEU A 180 12.76 1.74 5.54
C LEU A 180 13.25 3.04 6.19
N GLY A 181 13.68 4.01 5.37
CA GLY A 181 14.11 5.31 5.86
C GLY A 181 15.43 5.31 6.61
N ALA A 182 16.34 4.41 6.30
CA ALA A 182 17.63 4.29 6.96
C ALA A 182 18.53 5.50 6.72
N GLY A 183 19.07 6.06 7.78
CA GLY A 183 20.11 7.07 7.76
C GLY A 183 21.47 6.52 7.27
N GLN A 184 22.43 7.41 7.11
CA GLN A 184 23.76 7.06 6.64
C GLN A 184 24.46 6.05 7.58
N GLU A 185 24.32 6.21 8.89
CA GLU A 185 24.90 5.30 9.90
C GLU A 185 24.44 3.84 9.70
N THR A 186 23.16 3.62 9.44
CA THR A 186 22.62 2.27 9.19
C THR A 186 23.20 1.67 7.90
N ARG A 187 23.39 2.49 6.87
CA ARG A 187 23.99 2.06 5.60
C ARG A 187 25.46 1.69 5.78
N GLU A 188 26.22 2.48 6.55
CA GLU A 188 27.62 2.19 6.86
C GLU A 188 27.76 0.94 7.73
N ALA A 189 26.85 0.73 8.69
CA ALA A 189 26.82 -0.51 9.48
C ALA A 189 26.56 -1.74 8.60
N ALA A 190 25.64 -1.64 7.63
CA ALA A 190 25.35 -2.71 6.68
C ALA A 190 26.58 -3.05 5.80
N LYS A 191 27.25 -2.02 5.26
CA LYS A 191 28.49 -2.19 4.48
C LYS A 191 29.61 -2.86 5.31
N LYS A 192 29.78 -2.42 6.56
CA LYS A 192 30.76 -3.01 7.46
C LYS A 192 30.46 -4.47 7.76
N ALA A 193 29.18 -4.80 7.98
CA ALA A 193 28.74 -6.18 8.18
C ALA A 193 29.04 -7.05 6.94
N ALA A 194 28.73 -6.56 5.75
CA ALA A 194 29.03 -7.25 4.49
C ALA A 194 30.55 -7.48 4.34
N GLY A 195 31.37 -6.46 4.57
CA GLY A 195 32.83 -6.60 4.51
C GLY A 195 33.40 -7.61 5.51
N ASN A 196 32.85 -7.68 6.73
CA ASN A 196 33.25 -8.67 7.74
C ASN A 196 32.88 -10.11 7.34
N LEU A 197 31.88 -10.28 6.49
CA LEU A 197 31.44 -11.56 5.96
C LEU A 197 32.11 -11.93 4.63
N GLY A 198 33.02 -11.08 4.12
CA GLY A 198 33.66 -11.29 2.83
C GLY A 198 32.73 -11.13 1.63
N MET A 199 31.70 -10.30 1.77
CA MET A 199 30.66 -10.05 0.78
C MET A 199 30.69 -8.63 0.21
#